data_9eeb3efb7f9e1d70c8ea9920df0c8058
#
_entry.id   9eeb3efb7f9e1d70c8ea9920df0c8058
#
_cell.length_a   1.000
_cell.length_b   1.000
_cell.length_c   1.000
_cell.angle_alpha   90.00
_cell.angle_beta   90.00
_cell.angle_gamma   90.00
#
_symmetry.space_group_name_H-M   'P 1'
#
loop_
_entity.id
_entity.type
_entity.pdbx_description
1 polymer ?
#
loop_
_entity_poly.entity_id
_entity_poly.type
_entity_poly.pdbx_seq_one_letter_code
_entity_poly.pdbx_strand_id
1 'polypeptide(L)'
;YEMTSSLVGSEMCIRDRIWNAPDCNFQRAQKRMQRFGMILERFISPEGAFPVFGRSITYRTGTLQPLALLAWRGWLPKELSNGQVRVAMTAVINRMFGDNRNFNEKGFLTLGFNGSQPHISDWYTNNGSLYMASLAFLPLGLPADHPFWTDAPQAWTSKKAWGGEEFPKDHAYYE
;
A
#
# COMPACT_ATOMS: atom_id res chain seq x y z
N TYR A 1 -7.03 -16.74 15.73
CA TYR A 1 -6.02 -17.78 15.49
C TYR A 1 -5.79 -18.08 14.00
N GLU A 2 -6.69 -17.68 13.12
CA GLU A 2 -6.60 -17.97 11.68
C GLU A 2 -5.97 -16.82 10.85
N MET A 3 -5.72 -15.66 11.43
CA MET A 3 -5.19 -14.52 10.66
C MET A 3 -3.67 -14.51 10.49
N THR A 4 -2.91 -15.17 11.35
CA THR A 4 -1.47 -15.35 11.20
C THR A 4 -1.10 -16.40 10.15
N SER A 5 -2.02 -17.31 9.86
CA SER A 5 -1.83 -18.32 8.82
C SER A 5 -2.03 -17.79 7.40
N SER A 6 -2.74 -16.66 7.21
CA SER A 6 -3.07 -16.22 5.86
C SER A 6 -1.96 -15.41 5.17
N LEU A 7 -1.11 -14.69 5.90
CA LEU A 7 -0.01 -13.91 5.32
C LEU A 7 1.32 -14.68 5.30
N VAL A 8 1.70 -15.28 6.41
CA VAL A 8 2.92 -16.11 6.49
C VAL A 8 2.68 -17.48 5.89
N GLY A 9 1.50 -18.07 6.10
CA GLY A 9 1.11 -19.34 5.51
C GLY A 9 0.91 -19.27 4.00
N SER A 10 0.43 -18.16 3.45
CA SER A 10 0.29 -18.00 2.01
C SER A 10 1.63 -17.78 1.29
N GLU A 11 2.60 -17.09 1.87
CA GLU A 11 3.95 -17.03 1.29
C GLU A 11 4.67 -18.37 1.38
N MET A 12 4.58 -19.10 2.48
CA MET A 12 5.16 -20.45 2.60
C MET A 12 4.41 -21.48 1.75
N CYS A 13 3.08 -21.48 1.72
CA CYS A 13 2.31 -22.38 0.86
C CYS A 13 2.46 -22.01 -0.63
N ILE A 14 2.57 -20.74 -0.97
CA ILE A 14 2.84 -20.30 -2.34
C ILE A 14 4.26 -20.68 -2.74
N ARG A 15 5.24 -20.51 -1.86
CA ARG A 15 6.64 -20.82 -2.16
C ARG A 15 6.91 -22.32 -2.26
N ASP A 16 6.35 -23.14 -1.38
CA ASP A 16 6.74 -24.55 -1.25
C ASP A 16 5.80 -25.52 -1.99
N ARG A 17 4.54 -25.16 -2.20
CA ARG A 17 3.54 -26.04 -2.82
C ARG A 17 3.01 -25.54 -4.16
N ILE A 18 2.87 -24.23 -4.34
CA ILE A 18 2.26 -23.66 -5.54
C ILE A 18 3.31 -23.30 -6.57
N TRP A 19 4.53 -22.95 -6.17
CA TRP A 19 5.63 -22.63 -7.08
C TRP A 19 6.06 -23.81 -7.95
N ASN A 20 5.94 -25.01 -7.43
CA ASN A 20 6.28 -26.26 -8.13
C ASN A 20 5.05 -27.00 -8.71
N ALA A 21 3.83 -26.44 -8.57
CA ALA A 21 2.66 -27.03 -9.17
C ALA A 21 2.60 -26.70 -10.67
N PRO A 22 2.16 -27.65 -11.52
CA PRO A 22 1.99 -27.41 -12.97
C PRO A 22 1.08 -26.21 -13.28
N ASP A 23 0.14 -25.91 -12.40
CA ASP A 23 -0.82 -24.79 -12.48
C ASP A 23 -0.43 -23.62 -11.56
N CYS A 24 0.86 -23.28 -11.49
CA CYS A 24 1.34 -22.26 -10.57
C CYS A 24 0.63 -20.92 -10.78
N ASN A 25 -0.28 -20.58 -9.88
CA ASN A 25 -1.02 -19.32 -9.89
C ASN A 25 -0.22 -18.12 -9.37
N PHE A 26 1.06 -18.31 -9.04
CA PHE A 26 1.90 -17.24 -8.50
C PHE A 26 2.05 -16.07 -9.49
N GLN A 27 2.37 -16.35 -10.73
CA GLN A 27 2.48 -15.31 -11.78
C GLN A 27 1.15 -14.59 -11.99
N ARG A 28 0.04 -15.32 -11.94
CA ARG A 28 -1.31 -14.74 -12.03
C ARG A 28 -1.59 -13.86 -10.82
N ALA A 29 -1.27 -14.31 -9.61
CA ALA A 29 -1.39 -13.52 -8.38
C ALA A 29 -0.53 -12.25 -8.44
N GLN A 30 0.72 -12.35 -8.92
CA GLN A 30 1.60 -11.22 -9.12
C GLN A 30 1.03 -10.20 -10.13
N LYS A 31 0.55 -10.64 -11.28
CA LYS A 31 -0.11 -9.78 -12.27
C LYS A 31 -1.34 -9.07 -11.68
N ARG A 32 -2.17 -9.79 -10.94
CA ARG A 32 -3.33 -9.21 -10.25
C ARG A 32 -2.92 -8.16 -9.21
N MET A 33 -1.86 -8.45 -8.44
CA MET A 33 -1.34 -7.48 -7.48
C MET A 33 -0.75 -6.25 -8.18
N GLN A 34 -0.04 -6.41 -9.30
CA GLN A 34 0.44 -5.29 -10.12
C GLN A 34 -0.74 -4.43 -10.60
N ARG A 35 -1.78 -5.07 -11.14
CA ARG A 35 -3.00 -4.36 -11.55
C ARG A 35 -3.66 -3.62 -10.39
N PHE A 36 -3.77 -4.26 -9.23
CA PHE A 36 -4.33 -3.63 -8.05
C PHE A 36 -3.47 -2.46 -7.56
N GLY A 37 -2.15 -2.59 -7.61
CA GLY A 37 -1.22 -1.49 -7.29
C GLY A 37 -1.41 -0.27 -8.19
N MET A 38 -1.63 -0.48 -9.49
CA MET A 38 -1.96 0.62 -10.43
C MET A 38 -3.26 1.32 -10.05
N ILE A 39 -4.28 0.57 -9.65
CA ILE A 39 -5.58 1.14 -9.21
C ILE A 39 -5.40 1.92 -7.91
N LEU A 40 -4.67 1.36 -6.94
CA LEU A 40 -4.39 2.03 -5.66
C LEU A 40 -3.66 3.35 -5.85
N GLU A 41 -2.66 3.39 -6.72
CA GLU A 41 -1.90 4.60 -7.00
C GLU A 41 -2.82 5.69 -7.60
N ARG A 42 -3.72 5.34 -8.50
CA ARG A 42 -4.69 6.27 -9.11
C ARG A 42 -5.73 6.79 -8.13
N PHE A 43 -6.00 6.06 -7.04
CA PHE A 43 -6.90 6.51 -5.99
C PHE A 43 -6.31 7.56 -5.05
N ILE A 44 -4.99 7.74 -5.07
CA ILE A 44 -4.35 8.79 -4.28
C ILE A 44 -4.67 10.13 -4.93
N SER A 45 -5.40 10.99 -4.21
CA SER A 45 -5.77 12.33 -4.71
C SER A 45 -4.54 13.22 -4.91
N PRO A 46 -4.62 14.30 -5.70
CA PRO A 46 -3.50 15.23 -5.90
C PRO A 46 -2.90 15.77 -4.60
N GLU A 47 -3.70 15.85 -3.53
CA GLU A 47 -3.30 16.33 -2.20
C GLU A 47 -2.76 15.20 -1.30
N GLY A 48 -2.62 13.98 -1.80
CA GLY A 48 -2.17 12.83 -1.03
C GLY A 48 -3.25 12.22 -0.11
N ALA A 49 -4.54 12.49 -0.36
CA ALA A 49 -5.61 11.81 0.34
C ALA A 49 -5.89 10.44 -0.30
N PHE A 50 -6.33 9.50 0.50
CA PHE A 50 -6.77 8.18 0.07
C PHE A 50 -8.27 8.02 0.34
N PRO A 51 -9.06 7.44 -0.57
CA PRO A 51 -10.51 7.31 -0.36
C PRO A 51 -10.82 6.38 0.82
N VAL A 52 -11.83 6.75 1.58
CA VAL A 52 -12.28 6.02 2.77
C VAL A 52 -13.23 4.90 2.33
N PHE A 53 -12.70 3.72 2.09
CA PHE A 53 -13.49 2.53 1.75
C PHE A 53 -12.93 1.27 2.42
N GLY A 54 -13.78 0.28 2.54
CA GLY A 54 -13.43 -1.00 3.13
C GLY A 54 -13.61 -1.04 4.65
N ARG A 55 -13.81 -2.23 5.15
CA ARG A 55 -14.08 -2.47 6.57
C ARG A 55 -12.89 -2.15 7.47
N SER A 56 -11.68 -2.36 6.98
CA SER A 56 -10.45 -2.27 7.76
C SER A 56 -9.73 -0.91 7.63
N ILE A 57 -10.48 0.17 7.41
CA ILE A 57 -9.95 1.52 7.21
C ILE A 57 -9.17 2.06 8.42
N THR A 58 -9.43 1.53 9.62
CA THR A 58 -8.69 1.89 10.83
C THR A 58 -7.22 1.52 10.79
N TYR A 59 -6.82 0.61 9.91
CA TYR A 59 -5.41 0.29 9.67
C TYR A 59 -4.71 1.33 8.75
N ARG A 60 -5.38 2.40 8.40
CA ARG A 60 -4.83 3.60 7.74
C ARG A 60 -3.95 3.27 6.54
N THR A 61 -2.65 3.58 6.66
CA THR A 61 -1.64 3.32 5.62
C THR A 61 -1.41 1.84 5.30
N GLY A 62 -1.97 0.90 6.07
CA GLY A 62 -1.98 -0.52 5.72
C GLY A 62 -2.60 -0.81 4.33
N THR A 63 -3.50 0.04 3.86
CA THR A 63 -4.05 -0.03 2.50
C THR A 63 -2.99 0.12 1.40
N LEU A 64 -1.84 0.73 1.69
CA LEU A 64 -0.73 0.90 0.75
C LEU A 64 0.20 -0.33 0.69
N GLN A 65 -0.05 -1.36 1.49
CA GLN A 65 0.78 -2.57 1.50
C GLN A 65 1.05 -3.15 0.09
N PRO A 66 0.08 -3.26 -0.83
CA PRO A 66 0.35 -3.79 -2.17
C PRO A 66 1.39 -2.97 -2.94
N LEU A 67 1.32 -1.64 -2.89
CA LEU A 67 2.32 -0.76 -3.50
C LEU A 67 3.69 -0.90 -2.83
N ALA A 68 3.71 -0.93 -1.50
CA ALA A 68 4.92 -1.11 -0.71
C ALA A 68 5.61 -2.45 -1.03
N LEU A 69 4.82 -3.53 -1.12
CA LEU A 69 5.34 -4.87 -1.44
C LEU A 69 5.85 -4.95 -2.88
N LEU A 70 5.12 -4.39 -3.85
CA LEU A 70 5.56 -4.34 -5.24
C LEU A 70 6.90 -3.58 -5.38
N ALA A 71 7.04 -2.45 -4.70
CA ALA A 71 8.28 -1.69 -4.69
C ALA A 71 9.43 -2.48 -4.05
N TRP A 72 9.18 -3.05 -2.86
CA TRP A 72 10.19 -3.81 -2.12
C TRP A 72 10.67 -5.05 -2.88
N ARG A 73 9.79 -5.72 -3.65
CA ARG A 73 10.12 -6.91 -4.44
C ARG A 73 10.66 -6.59 -5.83
N GLY A 74 10.70 -5.32 -6.25
CA GLY A 74 11.06 -4.93 -7.62
C GLY A 74 10.04 -5.41 -8.66
N TRP A 75 8.77 -5.49 -8.27
CA TRP A 75 7.67 -6.00 -9.11
C TRP A 75 6.72 -4.90 -9.58
N LEU A 76 7.11 -3.65 -9.47
CA LEU A 76 6.29 -2.56 -10.01
C LEU A 76 6.02 -2.79 -11.49
N PRO A 77 4.77 -2.60 -11.96
CA PRO A 77 4.48 -2.63 -13.39
C PRO A 77 5.18 -1.46 -14.09
N LYS A 78 5.43 -1.60 -15.39
CA LYS A 78 6.16 -0.60 -16.19
C LYS A 78 5.53 0.80 -16.19
N GLU A 79 4.23 0.87 -15.90
CA GLU A 79 3.44 2.11 -15.82
C GLU A 79 3.71 2.90 -14.54
N LEU A 80 4.35 2.28 -13.54
CA LEU A 80 4.64 2.88 -12.24
C LEU A 80 6.15 2.91 -11.99
N SER A 81 6.75 4.08 -12.07
CA SER A 81 8.16 4.24 -11.68
C SER A 81 8.35 4.21 -10.17
N ASN A 82 9.54 3.82 -9.72
CA ASN A 82 9.90 3.85 -8.30
C ASN A 82 9.74 5.25 -7.69
N GLY A 83 10.23 6.28 -8.39
CA GLY A 83 10.12 7.66 -7.93
C GLY A 83 8.66 8.13 -7.79
N GLN A 84 7.78 7.72 -8.72
CA GLN A 84 6.35 8.02 -8.67
C GLN A 84 5.68 7.36 -7.47
N VAL A 85 5.90 6.06 -7.28
CA VAL A 85 5.32 5.30 -6.15
C VAL A 85 5.82 5.83 -4.81
N ARG A 86 7.13 6.12 -4.70
CA ARG A 86 7.70 6.73 -3.50
C ARG A 86 7.01 8.04 -3.15
N VAL A 87 6.88 8.95 -4.11
CA VAL A 87 6.27 10.28 -3.88
C VAL A 87 4.80 10.14 -3.50
N ALA A 88 4.05 9.28 -4.19
CA ALA A 88 2.64 9.02 -3.91
C ALA A 88 2.44 8.48 -2.49
N MET A 89 3.18 7.45 -2.12
CA MET A 89 3.11 6.84 -0.79
C MET A 89 3.52 7.83 0.30
N THR A 90 4.60 8.60 0.07
CA THR A 90 5.06 9.63 1.02
C THR A 90 4.00 10.70 1.24
N ALA A 91 3.30 11.12 0.19
CA ALA A 91 2.22 12.09 0.30
C ALA A 91 1.09 11.58 1.23
N VAL A 92 0.66 10.32 1.06
CA VAL A 92 -0.36 9.71 1.92
C VAL A 92 0.14 9.57 3.36
N ILE A 93 1.37 9.10 3.56
CA ILE A 93 1.98 8.92 4.89
C ILE A 93 2.06 10.28 5.61
N ASN A 94 2.56 11.31 4.94
CA ASN A 94 2.65 12.65 5.53
C ASN A 94 1.28 13.23 5.86
N ARG A 95 0.28 13.03 5.00
CA ARG A 95 -1.08 13.46 5.27
C ARG A 95 -1.71 12.72 6.46
N MET A 96 -1.40 11.44 6.62
CA MET A 96 -1.92 10.62 7.70
C MET A 96 -1.22 10.90 9.04
N PHE A 97 0.08 11.12 9.03
CA PHE A 97 0.90 11.16 10.24
C PHE A 97 1.66 12.48 10.44
N GLY A 98 1.50 13.45 9.54
CA GLY A 98 2.22 14.73 9.60
C GLY A 98 1.80 15.64 10.77
N ASP A 99 0.63 15.40 11.34
CA ASP A 99 0.22 15.95 12.63
C ASP A 99 -0.04 14.80 13.63
N ASN A 100 -0.03 15.10 14.92
CA ASN A 100 -0.12 14.10 15.97
C ASN A 100 -1.54 13.62 16.27
N ARG A 101 -2.55 14.00 15.49
CA ARG A 101 -3.96 13.68 15.80
C ARG A 101 -4.28 12.19 15.84
N ASN A 102 -3.48 11.39 15.17
CA ASN A 102 -3.63 9.93 15.12
C ASN A 102 -2.97 9.20 16.30
N PHE A 103 -2.26 9.93 17.15
CA PHE A 103 -1.56 9.37 18.31
C PHE A 103 -2.15 9.87 19.60
N ASN A 104 -2.12 9.02 20.62
CA ASN A 104 -2.46 9.43 21.97
C ASN A 104 -1.24 10.07 22.67
N GLU A 105 -1.42 10.59 23.89
CA GLU A 105 -0.36 11.23 24.70
C GLU A 105 0.86 10.34 24.94
N LYS A 106 0.70 9.02 24.85
CA LYS A 106 1.78 8.02 25.01
C LYS A 106 2.44 7.61 23.68
N GLY A 107 2.04 8.25 22.56
CA GLY A 107 2.58 7.95 21.22
C GLY A 107 2.02 6.70 20.55
N PHE A 108 0.94 6.10 21.06
CA PHE A 108 0.29 4.97 20.39
C PHE A 108 -0.82 5.45 19.45
N LEU A 109 -0.99 4.75 18.33
CA LEU A 109 -2.10 5.00 17.43
C LEU A 109 -3.45 4.85 18.15
N THR A 110 -4.35 5.78 17.91
CA THR A 110 -5.73 5.72 18.38
C THR A 110 -6.60 4.91 17.41
N LEU A 111 -7.67 4.30 17.89
CA LEU A 111 -8.69 3.68 17.04
C LEU A 111 -9.36 4.76 16.17
N GLY A 112 -9.34 4.57 14.86
CA GLY A 112 -9.93 5.51 13.93
C GLY A 112 -9.16 5.60 12.60
N PHE A 113 -9.67 6.38 11.66
CA PHE A 113 -9.03 6.67 10.39
C PHE A 113 -8.19 7.95 10.46
N ASN A 114 -8.80 9.07 10.88
CA ASN A 114 -8.09 10.34 11.01
C ASN A 114 -8.43 10.99 12.36
N GLY A 115 -7.65 10.66 13.37
CA GLY A 115 -7.91 10.95 14.76
C GLY A 115 -8.55 9.78 15.50
N SER A 116 -9.09 10.05 16.69
CA SER A 116 -9.78 9.06 17.51
C SER A 116 -11.24 8.92 17.06
N GLN A 117 -11.56 7.82 16.43
CA GLN A 117 -12.88 7.50 15.85
C GLN A 117 -13.25 6.03 16.19
N PRO A 118 -13.42 5.67 17.47
CA PRO A 118 -13.54 4.26 17.87
C PRO A 118 -14.74 3.54 17.27
N HIS A 119 -15.82 4.27 16.93
CA HIS A 119 -17.05 3.69 16.37
C HIS A 119 -16.91 3.13 14.94
N ILE A 120 -15.85 3.51 14.21
CA ILE A 120 -15.60 2.93 12.88
C ILE A 120 -14.74 1.66 12.94
N SER A 121 -14.36 1.24 14.14
CA SER A 121 -13.56 0.04 14.37
C SER A 121 -14.46 -1.16 14.62
N ASP A 122 -14.05 -2.32 14.10
CA ASP A 122 -14.68 -3.58 14.47
C ASP A 122 -14.44 -3.89 15.95
N TRP A 123 -15.32 -4.67 16.58
CA TRP A 123 -15.27 -5.04 17.99
C TRP A 123 -13.94 -5.73 18.41
N TYR A 124 -13.26 -6.39 17.49
CA TYR A 124 -11.98 -7.06 17.73
C TYR A 124 -10.76 -6.14 17.52
N THR A 125 -10.96 -4.97 16.92
CA THR A 125 -9.86 -4.04 16.66
C THR A 125 -9.41 -3.40 17.97
N ASN A 126 -8.13 -3.40 18.23
CA ASN A 126 -7.51 -2.78 19.38
C ASN A 126 -6.24 -2.02 18.99
N ASN A 127 -5.71 -1.21 19.92
CA ASN A 127 -4.53 -0.40 19.65
C ASN A 127 -3.32 -1.22 19.20
N GLY A 128 -3.19 -2.47 19.68
CA GLY A 128 -2.13 -3.38 19.27
C GLY A 128 -2.24 -3.79 17.80
N SER A 129 -3.47 -4.02 17.28
CA SER A 129 -3.67 -4.42 15.89
C SER A 129 -3.38 -3.30 14.88
N LEU A 130 -3.30 -2.04 15.33
CA LEU A 130 -3.01 -0.89 14.47
C LEU A 130 -1.57 -0.89 13.92
N TYR A 131 -0.70 -1.81 14.38
CA TYR A 131 0.61 -2.01 13.76
C TYR A 131 0.51 -2.31 12.25
N MET A 132 -0.64 -2.77 11.77
CA MET A 132 -0.90 -2.97 10.34
C MET A 132 -0.65 -1.72 9.50
N ALA A 133 -0.74 -0.52 10.09
CA ALA A 133 -0.36 0.72 9.42
C ALA A 133 1.11 0.72 8.98
N SER A 134 1.99 -0.01 9.67
CA SER A 134 3.42 -0.12 9.33
C SER A 134 3.72 -0.87 8.03
N LEU A 135 2.76 -1.60 7.48
CA LEU A 135 2.93 -2.32 6.21
C LEU A 135 3.26 -1.41 5.02
N ALA A 136 2.91 -0.13 5.10
CA ALA A 136 3.32 0.88 4.13
C ALA A 136 4.83 1.15 4.15
N PHE A 137 5.53 0.81 5.22
CA PHE A 137 6.95 1.10 5.42
C PHE A 137 7.88 -0.03 4.97
N LEU A 138 7.37 -1.08 4.30
CA LEU A 138 8.20 -2.15 3.74
C LEU A 138 9.41 -1.65 2.93
N PRO A 139 9.29 -0.59 2.10
CA PRO A 139 10.44 -0.08 1.35
C PRO A 139 11.60 0.45 2.20
N LEU A 140 11.40 0.75 3.49
CA LEU A 140 12.49 1.12 4.39
C LEU A 140 13.53 0.01 4.56
N GLY A 141 13.18 -1.24 4.24
CA GLY A 141 14.12 -2.36 4.20
C GLY A 141 14.99 -2.42 2.94
N LEU A 142 14.81 -1.50 1.99
CA LEU A 142 15.64 -1.43 0.79
C LEU A 142 16.96 -0.69 1.06
N PRO A 143 18.07 -1.08 0.42
CA PRO A 143 19.32 -0.35 0.47
C PRO A 143 19.16 1.12 0.03
N ALA A 144 19.96 2.02 0.56
CA ALA A 144 19.87 3.45 0.28
C ALA A 144 20.14 3.81 -1.20
N ASP A 145 20.91 2.98 -1.89
CA ASP A 145 21.24 3.11 -3.30
C ASP A 145 20.20 2.45 -4.25
N HIS A 146 19.14 1.84 -3.69
CA HIS A 146 18.11 1.21 -4.48
C HIS A 146 17.34 2.25 -5.31
N PRO A 147 16.92 1.93 -6.57
CA PRO A 147 16.17 2.84 -7.44
C PRO A 147 14.91 3.45 -6.79
N PHE A 148 14.28 2.74 -5.87
CA PHE A 148 13.16 3.30 -5.10
C PHE A 148 13.52 4.62 -4.39
N TRP A 149 14.78 4.74 -3.91
CA TRP A 149 15.27 5.95 -3.21
C TRP A 149 15.95 6.93 -4.15
N THR A 150 16.68 6.44 -5.14
CA THR A 150 17.57 7.26 -5.98
C THR A 150 16.91 7.78 -7.25
N ASP A 151 15.86 7.14 -7.75
CA ASP A 151 15.15 7.64 -8.94
C ASP A 151 14.57 9.03 -8.67
N ALA A 152 14.59 9.86 -9.69
CA ALA A 152 14.02 11.20 -9.62
C ALA A 152 12.54 11.16 -9.17
N PRO A 153 12.12 12.06 -8.28
CA PRO A 153 10.74 12.14 -7.85
C PRO A 153 9.83 12.49 -9.03
N GLN A 154 8.69 11.79 -9.14
CA GLN A 154 7.71 12.03 -10.20
C GLN A 154 6.31 12.16 -9.58
N ALA A 155 5.50 13.03 -10.17
CA ALA A 155 4.09 13.12 -9.81
C ALA A 155 3.37 11.80 -10.12
N TRP A 156 2.44 11.42 -9.24
CA TRP A 156 1.62 10.23 -9.46
C TRP A 156 0.45 10.53 -10.40
N THR A 157 -0.20 9.50 -10.89
CA THR A 157 -1.18 9.59 -11.99
C THR A 157 -2.29 10.60 -11.73
N SER A 158 -2.93 10.57 -10.56
CA SER A 158 -4.00 11.53 -10.23
C SER A 158 -3.48 12.97 -10.18
N LYS A 159 -2.27 13.19 -9.64
CA LYS A 159 -1.66 14.51 -9.59
C LYS A 159 -1.34 15.06 -10.99
N LYS A 160 -0.83 14.21 -11.88
CA LYS A 160 -0.63 14.56 -13.30
C LYS A 160 -1.95 14.92 -13.97
N ALA A 161 -2.96 14.06 -13.81
CA ALA A 161 -4.26 14.22 -14.44
C ALA A 161 -4.93 15.55 -14.08
N TRP A 162 -4.97 15.88 -12.80
CA TRP A 162 -5.54 17.14 -12.33
C TRP A 162 -4.65 18.35 -12.59
N GLY A 163 -3.36 18.15 -12.81
CA GLY A 163 -2.41 19.17 -13.25
C GLY A 163 -2.42 19.44 -14.76
N GLY A 164 -3.21 18.67 -15.54
CA GLY A 164 -3.24 18.79 -17.00
C GLY A 164 -2.04 18.18 -17.71
N GLU A 165 -1.26 17.33 -17.01
CA GLU A 165 -0.10 16.64 -17.57
C GLU A 165 -0.52 15.34 -18.23
N GLU A 166 0.26 14.89 -19.24
CA GLU A 166 0.08 13.59 -19.88
C GLU A 166 0.32 12.44 -18.90
N PHE A 167 -0.52 11.42 -18.97
CA PHE A 167 -0.39 10.20 -18.20
C PHE A 167 -0.94 8.99 -18.98
N PRO A 168 -0.47 7.76 -18.71
CA PRO A 168 -1.00 6.57 -19.37
C PRO A 168 -2.47 6.35 -19.01
N LYS A 169 -3.36 6.30 -20.01
CA LYS A 169 -4.75 5.93 -19.77
C LYS A 169 -4.85 4.50 -19.23
N ASP A 170 -5.90 4.21 -18.52
CA ASP A 170 -6.20 2.86 -18.08
C ASP A 170 -6.64 1.96 -19.26
N HIS A 171 -6.52 0.65 -19.08
CA HIS A 171 -6.86 -0.34 -20.10
C HIS A 171 -7.59 -1.53 -19.47
N ALA A 172 -8.29 -2.29 -20.27
CA ALA A 172 -8.92 -3.52 -19.84
C ALA A 172 -7.85 -4.54 -19.38
N TYR A 173 -8.17 -5.27 -18.33
CA TYR A 173 -7.34 -6.35 -17.84
C TYR A 173 -7.78 -7.66 -18.52
N TYR A 174 -6.85 -8.28 -19.21
CA TYR A 174 -7.04 -9.60 -19.82
C TYR A 174 -6.21 -10.62 -19.03
N GLU A 175 -6.85 -11.68 -18.56
CA GLU A 175 -6.18 -12.80 -17.86
C GLU A 175 -5.48 -13.76 -18.83
#